data_20bf6b7100515ef213b5de193800b133
#
_entry.id   20bf6b7100515ef213b5de193800b133
#
_cell.length_a   1.000
_cell.length_b   1.000
_cell.length_c   1.000
_cell.angle_alpha   90.00
_cell.angle_beta   90.00
_cell.angle_gamma   90.00
#
_symmetry.space_group_name_H-M   'P 1'
#
loop_
_entity.id
_entity.type
_entity.pdbx_description
1 polymer ?
#
loop_
_entity_poly.entity_id
_entity_poly.type
_entity_poly.pdbx_seq_one_letter_code
_entity_poly.pdbx_strand_id
1 'polypeptide(L)'
;MDEATAKLIADKGIWLSLQPLPEEMRTGLPVGSVQRAKAEEVWPGIARAYEFAKKYKIKTAWGTDVLFSRALAQKQGAILASLSRWYTPAEALTMATSTNAELLALSGKRNPYPGKLGVVEEGALADLLLVEGNPLENLQLVADPDKNFLIVMKDGAIYKNTLPR
;
A
#
# COMPACT_ATOMS: atom_id res chain seq x y z
N MET A 1 4.22 5.24 18.19
CA MET A 1 2.94 4.88 18.84
C MET A 1 3.24 3.88 19.95
N ASP A 2 2.68 4.08 21.13
CA ASP A 2 2.71 3.11 22.23
C ASP A 2 1.46 2.22 22.25
N GLU A 3 1.45 1.22 23.14
CA GLU A 3 0.36 0.24 23.21
C GLU A 3 -0.97 0.84 23.69
N ALA A 4 -0.92 1.79 24.61
CA ALA A 4 -2.13 2.44 25.12
C ALA A 4 -2.83 3.25 24.03
N THR A 5 -2.05 3.98 23.23
CA THR A 5 -2.52 4.69 22.03
C THR A 5 -3.11 3.72 20.99
N ALA A 6 -2.46 2.58 20.75
CA ALA A 6 -2.95 1.60 19.78
C ALA A 6 -4.31 1.02 20.20
N LYS A 7 -4.47 0.69 21.48
CA LYS A 7 -5.77 0.25 22.04
C LYS A 7 -6.85 1.33 21.88
N LEU A 8 -6.53 2.57 22.22
CA LEU A 8 -7.48 3.68 22.08
C LEU A 8 -7.93 3.88 20.61
N ILE A 9 -7.00 3.76 19.64
CA ILE A 9 -7.30 3.83 18.21
C ILE A 9 -8.26 2.71 17.82
N ALA A 10 -8.00 1.48 18.26
CA ALA A 10 -8.85 0.33 17.99
C ALA A 10 -10.25 0.50 18.61
N ASP A 11 -10.33 0.87 19.89
CA ASP A 11 -11.59 1.05 20.63
C ASP A 11 -12.47 2.15 20.03
N LYS A 12 -11.84 3.18 19.45
CA LYS A 12 -12.53 4.29 18.79
C LYS A 12 -12.83 4.05 17.31
N GLY A 13 -12.39 2.93 16.73
CA GLY A 13 -12.55 2.65 15.32
C GLY A 13 -11.83 3.63 14.40
N ILE A 14 -10.74 4.23 14.86
CA ILE A 14 -9.95 5.20 14.09
C ILE A 14 -9.10 4.46 13.07
N TRP A 15 -9.03 4.98 11.85
CA TRP A 15 -8.17 4.46 10.80
C TRP A 15 -6.71 4.88 10.99
N LEU A 16 -5.81 3.95 10.67
CA LEU A 16 -4.40 4.26 10.46
C LEU A 16 -4.09 4.33 8.97
N SER A 17 -3.38 5.38 8.56
CA SER A 17 -2.75 5.46 7.24
C SER A 17 -1.24 5.32 7.45
N LEU A 18 -0.70 4.16 7.10
CA LEU A 18 0.71 3.81 7.34
C LEU A 18 1.46 3.66 6.02
N GLN A 19 2.72 4.07 6.04
CA GLN A 19 3.65 3.96 4.93
C GLN A 19 4.73 2.94 5.27
N PRO A 20 4.85 1.82 4.54
CA PRO A 20 5.90 0.83 4.74
C PRO A 20 7.18 1.26 4.06
N LEU A 21 7.83 2.31 4.58
CA LEU A 21 9.02 2.87 3.95
C LEU A 21 10.10 1.80 3.73
N PRO A 22 10.65 1.68 2.51
CA PRO A 22 11.70 0.72 2.20
C PRO A 22 13.02 1.13 2.86
N GLU A 23 13.81 0.14 3.26
CA GLU A 23 15.07 0.33 3.98
C GLU A 23 16.04 1.23 3.21
N GLU A 24 16.03 1.18 1.89
CA GLU A 24 16.87 1.97 1.01
C GLU A 24 16.62 3.47 1.15
N MET A 25 15.41 3.87 1.55
CA MET A 25 15.13 5.29 1.82
C MET A 25 15.92 5.79 3.02
N ARG A 26 16.13 4.96 4.03
CA ARG A 26 16.94 5.29 5.19
C ARG A 26 18.43 5.20 4.87
N THR A 27 18.86 4.07 4.33
CA THR A 27 20.29 3.79 4.07
C THR A 27 20.89 4.66 2.98
N GLY A 28 20.08 5.13 2.03
CA GLY A 28 20.49 6.04 0.96
C GLY A 28 20.76 7.49 1.41
N LEU A 29 20.39 7.85 2.65
CA LEU A 29 20.67 9.18 3.19
C LEU A 29 22.15 9.26 3.64
N PRO A 30 22.84 10.41 3.42
CA PRO A 30 24.22 10.57 3.81
C PRO A 30 24.45 10.34 5.30
N VAL A 31 25.46 9.54 5.64
CA VAL A 31 25.86 9.31 7.04
C VAL A 31 26.22 10.63 7.69
N GLY A 32 25.74 10.87 8.93
CA GLY A 32 25.96 12.12 9.68
C GLY A 32 25.05 13.28 9.27
N SER A 33 24.18 13.12 8.26
CA SER A 33 23.19 14.15 7.93
C SER A 33 22.05 14.21 8.95
N VAL A 34 21.45 15.39 9.10
CA VAL A 34 20.25 15.59 9.94
C VAL A 34 19.10 14.70 9.47
N GLN A 35 18.95 14.55 8.16
CA GLN A 35 17.92 13.69 7.55
C GLN A 35 18.12 12.21 7.94
N ARG A 36 19.36 11.73 7.94
CA ARG A 36 19.71 10.37 8.35
C ARG A 36 19.42 10.14 9.83
N ALA A 37 19.84 11.06 10.70
CA ALA A 37 19.57 10.97 12.14
C ALA A 37 18.07 10.91 12.43
N LYS A 38 17.27 11.76 11.77
CA LYS A 38 15.81 11.77 11.92
C LYS A 38 15.18 10.49 11.39
N ALA A 39 15.64 9.96 10.27
CA ALA A 39 15.14 8.69 9.73
C ALA A 39 15.43 7.53 10.70
N GLU A 40 16.60 7.49 11.32
CA GLU A 40 16.96 6.46 12.31
C GLU A 40 16.11 6.54 13.58
N GLU A 41 15.68 7.73 13.99
CA GLU A 41 14.73 7.92 15.10
C GLU A 41 13.32 7.41 14.77
N VAL A 42 12.84 7.67 13.55
CA VAL A 42 11.48 7.34 13.13
C VAL A 42 11.31 5.86 12.75
N TRP A 43 12.35 5.26 12.17
CA TRP A 43 12.29 3.92 11.56
C TRP A 43 11.78 2.81 12.48
N PRO A 44 12.23 2.69 13.74
CA PRO A 44 11.71 1.67 14.66
C PRO A 44 10.21 1.82 14.95
N GLY A 45 9.70 3.06 14.81
CA GLY A 45 8.28 3.36 15.01
C GLY A 45 7.38 2.78 13.93
N ILE A 46 7.88 2.61 12.70
CA ILE A 46 7.11 2.06 11.57
C ILE A 46 6.76 0.59 11.84
N ALA A 47 7.74 -0.24 12.15
CA ALA A 47 7.53 -1.66 12.45
C ALA A 47 6.54 -1.83 13.60
N ARG A 48 6.76 -1.11 14.70
CA ARG A 48 5.88 -1.13 15.88
C ARG A 48 4.44 -0.71 15.54
N ALA A 49 4.27 0.27 14.65
CA ALA A 49 2.93 0.70 14.24
C ALA A 49 2.18 -0.41 13.49
N TYR A 50 2.84 -1.12 12.57
CA TYR A 50 2.25 -2.26 11.87
C TYR A 50 1.98 -3.46 12.81
N GLU A 51 2.88 -3.76 13.72
CA GLU A 51 2.69 -4.81 14.73
C GLU A 51 1.45 -4.52 15.60
N PHE A 52 1.28 -3.29 16.08
CA PHE A 52 0.11 -2.89 16.84
C PHE A 52 -1.16 -2.86 15.99
N ALA A 53 -1.07 -2.40 14.75
CA ALA A 53 -2.21 -2.43 13.82
C ALA A 53 -2.74 -3.86 13.65
N LYS A 54 -1.85 -4.83 13.45
CA LYS A 54 -2.19 -6.24 13.33
C LYS A 54 -2.70 -6.83 14.66
N LYS A 55 -2.00 -6.57 15.77
CA LYS A 55 -2.35 -7.08 17.11
C LYS A 55 -3.76 -6.66 17.54
N TYR A 56 -4.12 -5.39 17.31
CA TYR A 56 -5.39 -4.82 17.72
C TYR A 56 -6.43 -4.75 16.60
N LYS A 57 -6.15 -5.35 15.44
CA LYS A 57 -7.03 -5.36 14.26
C LYS A 57 -7.52 -3.97 13.88
N ILE A 58 -6.62 -2.99 13.95
CA ILE A 58 -6.93 -1.61 13.59
C ILE A 58 -7.12 -1.53 12.07
N LYS A 59 -8.19 -0.88 11.62
CA LYS A 59 -8.38 -0.59 10.19
C LYS A 59 -7.20 0.22 9.68
N THR A 60 -6.44 -0.35 8.75
CA THR A 60 -5.20 0.23 8.25
C THR A 60 -5.26 0.38 6.75
N ALA A 61 -5.06 1.59 6.29
CA ALA A 61 -4.89 1.91 4.87
C ALA A 61 -3.41 1.88 4.49
N TRP A 62 -3.13 1.41 3.29
CA TRP A 62 -1.80 1.47 2.70
C TRP A 62 -1.66 2.73 1.85
N GLY A 63 -0.51 3.37 1.96
CA GLY A 63 -0.10 4.46 1.09
C GLY A 63 1.42 4.52 0.99
N THR A 64 1.92 5.26 0.02
CA THR A 64 3.38 5.42 -0.19
C THR A 64 3.91 6.73 0.36
N ASP A 65 3.07 7.76 0.43
CA ASP A 65 3.45 9.14 0.74
C ASP A 65 4.64 9.63 -0.12
N VAL A 66 4.72 9.13 -1.37
CA VAL A 66 5.80 9.47 -2.28
C VAL A 66 5.49 10.77 -2.96
N LEU A 67 6.05 11.85 -2.40
CA LEU A 67 6.01 13.19 -2.96
C LEU A 67 7.43 13.61 -3.39
N PHE A 68 7.51 14.43 -4.44
CA PHE A 68 8.74 15.09 -4.90
C PHE A 68 9.88 14.16 -5.35
N SER A 69 9.66 12.85 -5.46
CA SER A 69 10.66 11.88 -5.93
C SER A 69 10.12 10.99 -7.05
N ARG A 70 10.48 11.31 -8.30
CA ARG A 70 10.12 10.48 -9.46
C ARG A 70 10.64 9.05 -9.33
N ALA A 71 11.86 8.88 -8.81
CA ALA A 71 12.47 7.57 -8.65
C ALA A 71 11.70 6.69 -7.65
N LEU A 72 11.18 7.28 -6.56
CA LEU A 72 10.33 6.55 -5.60
C LEU A 72 8.93 6.31 -6.15
N ALA A 73 8.38 7.24 -6.92
CA ALA A 73 7.07 7.06 -7.55
C ALA A 73 7.03 5.83 -8.48
N GLN A 74 8.16 5.51 -9.13
CA GLN A 74 8.30 4.30 -9.93
C GLN A 74 8.40 3.00 -9.10
N LYS A 75 8.63 3.10 -7.79
CA LYS A 75 8.80 1.95 -6.88
C LYS A 75 7.56 1.65 -6.03
N GLN A 76 6.39 2.18 -6.37
CA GLN A 76 5.17 1.99 -5.56
C GLN A 76 4.83 0.50 -5.36
N GLY A 77 4.98 -0.32 -6.39
CA GLY A 77 4.80 -1.77 -6.28
C GLY A 77 5.78 -2.43 -5.31
N ALA A 78 7.06 -2.02 -5.32
CA ALA A 78 8.06 -2.51 -4.37
C ALA A 78 7.76 -2.06 -2.93
N ILE A 79 7.24 -0.84 -2.76
CA ILE A 79 6.79 -0.34 -1.45
C ILE A 79 5.60 -1.18 -0.96
N LEU A 80 4.64 -1.51 -1.82
CA LEU A 80 3.55 -2.42 -1.48
C LEU A 80 4.07 -3.80 -1.09
N ALA A 81 4.96 -4.38 -1.88
CA ALA A 81 5.55 -5.70 -1.63
C ALA A 81 6.30 -5.76 -0.29
N SER A 82 6.82 -4.64 0.21
CA SER A 82 7.49 -4.57 1.50
C SER A 82 6.56 -4.82 2.71
N LEU A 83 5.23 -4.79 2.52
CA LEU A 83 4.26 -5.19 3.54
C LEU A 83 4.38 -6.67 3.94
N SER A 84 5.02 -7.50 3.11
CA SER A 84 5.34 -8.90 3.45
C SER A 84 6.12 -9.06 4.75
N ARG A 85 6.72 -7.98 5.27
CA ARG A 85 7.35 -7.97 6.59
C ARG A 85 6.36 -8.21 7.74
N TRP A 86 5.08 -7.90 7.57
CA TRP A 86 4.06 -7.96 8.62
C TRP A 86 2.79 -8.69 8.21
N TYR A 87 2.47 -8.72 6.92
CA TYR A 87 1.22 -9.23 6.38
C TYR A 87 1.44 -10.34 5.36
N THR A 88 0.49 -11.24 5.25
CA THR A 88 0.43 -12.19 4.14
C THR A 88 0.17 -11.43 2.83
N PRO A 89 0.50 -12.02 1.67
CA PRO A 89 0.19 -11.40 0.39
C PRO A 89 -1.29 -11.02 0.24
N ALA A 90 -2.21 -11.89 0.67
CA ALA A 90 -3.64 -11.64 0.62
C ALA A 90 -4.06 -10.44 1.49
N GLU A 91 -3.55 -10.35 2.73
CA GLU A 91 -3.80 -9.20 3.62
C GLU A 91 -3.29 -7.88 3.01
N ALA A 92 -2.06 -7.89 2.45
CA ALA A 92 -1.46 -6.71 1.84
C ALA A 92 -2.21 -6.25 0.59
N LEU A 93 -2.64 -7.17 -0.28
CA LEU A 93 -3.43 -6.85 -1.46
C LEU A 93 -4.82 -6.33 -1.08
N THR A 94 -5.48 -6.95 -0.12
CA THR A 94 -6.77 -6.48 0.42
C THR A 94 -6.64 -5.06 0.99
N MET A 95 -5.57 -4.79 1.74
CA MET A 95 -5.29 -3.45 2.29
C MET A 95 -5.14 -2.41 1.17
N ALA A 96 -4.39 -2.73 0.12
CA ALA A 96 -4.13 -1.82 -1.00
C ALA A 96 -5.33 -1.65 -1.95
N THR A 97 -6.35 -2.50 -1.87
CA THR A 97 -7.52 -2.49 -2.75
C THR A 97 -8.80 -2.18 -1.97
N SER A 98 -9.54 -3.18 -1.51
CA SER A 98 -10.86 -2.99 -0.90
C SER A 98 -10.83 -2.20 0.41
N THR A 99 -9.81 -2.39 1.26
CA THR A 99 -9.69 -1.61 2.50
C THR A 99 -9.39 -0.13 2.21
N ASN A 100 -8.51 0.17 1.25
CA ASN A 100 -8.28 1.55 0.81
C ASN A 100 -9.55 2.17 0.22
N ALA A 101 -10.34 1.41 -0.55
CA ALA A 101 -11.61 1.87 -1.09
C ALA A 101 -12.61 2.25 0.00
N GLU A 102 -12.69 1.46 1.10
CA GLU A 102 -13.50 1.81 2.28
C GLU A 102 -13.08 3.16 2.88
N LEU A 103 -11.77 3.39 3.01
CA LEU A 103 -11.26 4.67 3.53
C LEU A 103 -11.62 5.84 2.61
N LEU A 104 -11.44 5.68 1.30
CA LEU A 104 -11.79 6.72 0.31
C LEU A 104 -13.30 7.05 0.34
N ALA A 105 -14.15 6.05 0.56
CA ALA A 105 -15.60 6.24 0.66
C ALA A 105 -16.01 7.15 1.83
N LEU A 106 -15.19 7.25 2.89
CA LEU A 106 -15.46 8.16 4.02
C LEU A 106 -15.42 9.64 3.62
N SER A 107 -14.82 9.99 2.49
CA SER A 107 -14.85 11.36 1.96
C SER A 107 -16.24 11.78 1.44
N GLY A 108 -17.18 10.85 1.33
CA GLY A 108 -18.57 11.10 0.96
C GLY A 108 -18.68 11.84 -0.37
N LYS A 109 -19.33 13.00 -0.38
CA LYS A 109 -19.52 13.81 -1.60
C LYS A 109 -18.22 14.32 -2.24
N ARG A 110 -17.08 14.24 -1.53
CA ARG A 110 -15.77 14.61 -2.06
C ARG A 110 -15.01 13.43 -2.66
N ASN A 111 -15.58 12.22 -2.60
CA ASN A 111 -15.00 11.05 -3.26
C ASN A 111 -14.99 11.29 -4.78
N PRO A 112 -13.83 11.31 -5.44
CA PRO A 112 -13.74 11.54 -6.88
C PRO A 112 -14.18 10.33 -7.72
N TYR A 113 -14.42 9.18 -7.09
CA TYR A 113 -14.76 7.94 -7.77
C TYR A 113 -16.27 7.69 -7.70
N PRO A 114 -16.97 7.68 -8.85
CA PRO A 114 -18.43 7.54 -8.88
C PRO A 114 -18.91 6.11 -8.65
N GLY A 115 -18.01 5.13 -8.68
CA GLY A 115 -18.31 3.70 -8.58
C GLY A 115 -17.61 3.00 -7.44
N LYS A 116 -17.88 1.71 -7.30
CA LYS A 116 -17.26 0.85 -6.32
C LYS A 116 -15.82 0.52 -6.74
N LEU A 117 -14.88 0.62 -5.82
CA LEU A 117 -13.46 0.39 -6.03
C LEU A 117 -12.95 -0.83 -5.26
N GLY A 118 -11.80 -1.35 -5.71
CA GLY A 118 -10.98 -2.31 -4.96
C GLY A 118 -11.54 -3.72 -4.89
N VAL A 119 -12.54 -4.04 -5.71
CA VAL A 119 -13.17 -5.36 -5.81
C VAL A 119 -13.42 -5.72 -7.26
N VAL A 120 -13.46 -7.03 -7.53
CA VAL A 120 -13.81 -7.57 -8.84
C VAL A 120 -15.24 -8.12 -8.76
N GLU A 121 -16.21 -7.30 -9.10
CA GLU A 121 -17.63 -7.66 -9.12
C GLU A 121 -18.41 -6.82 -10.14
N GLU A 122 -19.60 -7.26 -10.51
CA GLU A 122 -20.47 -6.52 -11.41
C GLU A 122 -20.84 -5.14 -10.84
N GLY A 123 -20.71 -4.10 -11.67
CA GLY A 123 -20.97 -2.71 -11.29
C GLY A 123 -19.81 -1.98 -10.61
N ALA A 124 -18.69 -2.65 -10.32
CA ALA A 124 -17.48 -1.99 -9.86
C ALA A 124 -16.74 -1.31 -11.03
N LEU A 125 -15.93 -0.31 -10.70
CA LEU A 125 -15.02 0.29 -11.68
C LEU A 125 -13.99 -0.76 -12.14
N ALA A 126 -13.82 -0.86 -13.46
CA ALA A 126 -12.92 -1.84 -14.06
C ALA A 126 -11.46 -1.33 -13.99
N ASP A 127 -10.95 -1.20 -12.77
CA ASP A 127 -9.55 -0.91 -12.45
C ASP A 127 -8.86 -2.24 -12.13
N LEU A 128 -8.26 -2.88 -13.13
CA LEU A 128 -7.81 -4.27 -13.06
C LEU A 128 -6.34 -4.41 -13.43
N LEU A 129 -5.68 -5.35 -12.76
CA LEU A 129 -4.34 -5.81 -13.10
C LEU A 129 -4.38 -7.32 -13.39
N LEU A 130 -3.85 -7.73 -14.55
CA LEU A 130 -3.52 -9.13 -14.80
C LEU A 130 -2.02 -9.30 -14.53
N VAL A 131 -1.70 -10.17 -13.58
CA VAL A 131 -0.33 -10.38 -13.11
C VAL A 131 0.16 -11.76 -13.57
N GLU A 132 1.36 -11.84 -14.09
CA GLU A 132 2.04 -13.12 -14.38
C GLU A 132 2.35 -13.85 -13.08
N GLY A 133 1.78 -15.04 -12.88
CA GLY A 133 1.90 -15.80 -11.64
C GLY A 133 0.81 -15.45 -10.61
N ASN A 134 0.99 -15.96 -9.38
CA ASN A 134 0.00 -15.81 -8.31
C ASN A 134 0.47 -14.81 -7.23
N PRO A 135 -0.02 -13.55 -7.24
CA PRO A 135 0.38 -12.56 -6.25
C PRO A 135 -0.15 -12.86 -4.83
N LEU A 136 -1.10 -13.78 -4.66
CA LEU A 136 -1.56 -14.26 -3.36
C LEU A 136 -0.55 -15.21 -2.68
N GLU A 137 0.36 -15.79 -3.45
CA GLU A 137 1.45 -16.63 -2.97
C GLU A 137 2.76 -15.85 -2.89
N ASN A 138 2.98 -14.94 -3.85
CA ASN A 138 4.21 -14.15 -3.95
C ASN A 138 3.92 -12.67 -4.22
N LEU A 139 3.88 -11.88 -3.15
CA LEU A 139 3.64 -10.44 -3.24
C LEU A 139 4.75 -9.69 -4.01
N GLN A 140 5.97 -10.28 -4.16
CA GLN A 140 7.04 -9.64 -4.92
C GLN A 140 6.73 -9.50 -6.42
N LEU A 141 5.72 -10.20 -6.94
CA LEU A 141 5.27 -10.04 -8.31
C LEU A 141 4.78 -8.62 -8.61
N VAL A 142 4.22 -7.91 -7.60
CA VAL A 142 3.77 -6.52 -7.79
C VAL A 142 4.92 -5.51 -7.72
N ALA A 143 6.12 -5.91 -7.30
CA ALA A 143 7.27 -5.02 -7.18
C ALA A 143 7.87 -4.63 -8.54
N ASP A 144 7.67 -5.44 -9.57
CA ASP A 144 8.16 -5.21 -10.93
C ASP A 144 6.99 -5.22 -11.93
N PRO A 145 6.27 -4.08 -12.05
CA PRO A 145 5.12 -3.98 -12.94
C PRO A 145 5.48 -4.08 -14.43
N ASP A 146 6.70 -3.69 -14.81
CA ASP A 146 7.13 -3.76 -16.20
C ASP A 146 7.23 -5.20 -16.68
N LYS A 147 7.74 -6.07 -15.83
CA LYS A 147 7.89 -7.50 -16.12
C LYS A 147 6.59 -8.27 -15.89
N ASN A 148 5.93 -8.05 -14.76
CA ASN A 148 4.91 -8.99 -14.26
C ASN A 148 3.47 -8.55 -14.53
N PHE A 149 3.19 -7.28 -14.89
CA PHE A 149 1.83 -6.87 -15.22
C PHE A 149 1.60 -7.07 -16.71
N LEU A 150 0.78 -8.05 -17.06
CA LEU A 150 0.41 -8.36 -18.44
C LEU A 150 -0.64 -7.40 -18.97
N ILE A 151 -1.64 -7.08 -18.14
CA ILE A 151 -2.66 -6.07 -18.45
C ILE A 151 -2.72 -5.07 -17.31
N VAL A 152 -2.78 -3.78 -17.67
CA VAL A 152 -3.15 -2.69 -16.78
C VAL A 152 -4.37 -2.02 -17.37
N MET A 153 -5.47 -2.05 -16.61
CA MET A 153 -6.75 -1.47 -17.01
C MET A 153 -7.19 -0.46 -15.97
N LYS A 154 -7.71 0.67 -16.42
CA LYS A 154 -8.34 1.69 -15.58
C LYS A 154 -9.65 2.13 -16.22
N ASP A 155 -10.71 2.09 -15.43
CA ASP A 155 -12.07 2.45 -15.87
C ASP A 155 -12.47 1.79 -17.21
N GLY A 156 -12.11 0.50 -17.35
CA GLY A 156 -12.35 -0.29 -18.57
C GLY A 156 -11.40 -0.02 -19.73
N ALA A 157 -10.56 1.02 -19.69
CA ALA A 157 -9.56 1.31 -20.71
C ALA A 157 -8.26 0.56 -20.44
N ILE A 158 -7.72 -0.14 -21.45
CA ILE A 158 -6.46 -0.89 -21.34
C ILE A 158 -5.30 0.04 -21.67
N TYR A 159 -4.40 0.23 -20.70
CA TYR A 159 -3.20 1.05 -20.84
C TYR A 159 -1.94 0.23 -21.14
N LYS A 160 -1.92 -1.03 -20.74
CA LYS A 160 -0.85 -1.99 -21.05
C LYS A 160 -1.51 -3.32 -21.42
N ASN A 161 -1.02 -3.93 -22.50
CA ASN A 161 -1.35 -5.30 -22.90
C ASN A 161 -0.14 -5.94 -23.54
N THR A 162 0.44 -6.90 -22.87
CA THR A 162 1.61 -7.68 -23.34
C THR A 162 1.26 -9.13 -23.67
N LEU A 163 -0.04 -9.48 -23.67
CA LEU A 163 -0.46 -10.80 -24.09
C LEU A 163 -0.15 -11.02 -25.57
N PRO A 164 0.30 -12.23 -25.95
CA PRO A 164 0.47 -12.58 -27.37
C PRO A 164 -0.88 -12.46 -28.09
N ARG A 165 -0.82 -11.98 -29.32
CA ARG A 165 -1.99 -11.91 -30.23
C ARG A 165 -2.30 -13.27 -30.79
#